data_472c2d11133d7d2283ba8fd8465f27ff
#
_entry.id   472c2d11133d7d2283ba8fd8465f27ff
#
_cell.length_a   1.000
_cell.length_b   1.000
_cell.length_c   1.000
_cell.angle_alpha   90.00
_cell.angle_beta   90.00
_cell.angle_gamma   90.00
#
_symmetry.space_group_name_H-M   'P 1'
#
loop_
_entity.id
_entity.type
_entity.pdbx_description
1 polymer ?
#
loop_
_entity_poly.entity_id
_entity_poly.type
_entity_poly.pdbx_seq_one_letter_code
_entity_poly.pdbx_strand_id
1 'polypeptide(L)'
;EWGNTVQDKRLRGDITVRNLSFSYPGSKTQALKDISFDLKAGQTLAIIGPTGSGKTTLINLLLRLYPVERGRIFLDGRDINDIPIEVVRENIGCVPQDGFLFSTSIGENIRFYNSSHTQAEVEKAAKMASVYNDVIEFPDGFDTVVGERGITLSGGQKQRVSIARAIIKDPSILILDDSLSAVDTKTEEEILGNVQAVLQNRTGIIIAHRISTIKHADQIIVLDKGQIIEQGSHSELLAKKGYYTRLYNLQLAESDFHKRVDAV
;
A
#
# COMPACT_ATOMS: atom_id res chain seq x y z
N GLU A 1 -18.23 27.60 -14.98
CA GLU A 1 -19.02 27.34 -13.75
C GLU A 1 -18.71 25.94 -13.27
N TRP A 2 -17.95 25.82 -12.18
CA TRP A 2 -17.53 24.55 -11.60
C TRP A 2 -18.56 24.17 -10.51
N GLY A 3 -19.40 23.18 -10.80
CA GLY A 3 -20.37 22.64 -9.85
C GLY A 3 -19.68 21.98 -8.67
N ASN A 4 -19.51 22.71 -7.59
CA ASN A 4 -19.04 22.22 -6.30
C ASN A 4 -20.17 21.53 -5.55
N THR A 5 -20.40 20.25 -5.74
CA THR A 5 -21.15 19.44 -4.78
C THR A 5 -20.17 18.59 -3.97
N VAL A 6 -20.34 18.60 -2.66
CA VAL A 6 -19.53 17.82 -1.68
C VAL A 6 -19.51 16.32 -2.04
N GLN A 7 -20.51 15.84 -2.76
CA GLN A 7 -20.62 14.46 -3.24
C GLN A 7 -19.58 14.06 -4.31
N ASP A 8 -19.01 15.02 -5.06
CA ASP A 8 -18.02 14.76 -6.12
C ASP A 8 -16.58 14.55 -5.58
N LYS A 9 -16.35 14.73 -4.28
CA LYS A 9 -15.00 14.65 -3.68
C LYS A 9 -14.62 13.26 -3.19
N ARG A 10 -15.59 12.38 -2.88
CA ARG A 10 -15.30 11.04 -2.35
C ARG A 10 -15.48 9.98 -3.45
N LEU A 11 -14.40 9.28 -3.76
CA LEU A 11 -14.43 8.14 -4.67
C LEU A 11 -14.97 6.91 -3.93
N ARG A 12 -15.61 5.99 -4.66
CA ARG A 12 -15.99 4.66 -4.15
C ARG A 12 -14.79 3.72 -4.08
N GLY A 13 -13.87 3.86 -5.06
CA GLY A 13 -12.63 3.11 -5.13
C GLY A 13 -12.59 2.02 -6.20
N ASP A 14 -13.50 2.04 -7.20
CA ASP A 14 -13.33 1.17 -8.38
C ASP A 14 -12.11 1.62 -9.18
N ILE A 15 -11.23 0.69 -9.54
CA ILE A 15 -10.02 0.96 -10.34
C ILE A 15 -10.07 0.10 -11.60
N THR A 16 -9.93 0.74 -12.77
CA THR A 16 -9.81 0.05 -14.05
C THR A 16 -8.55 0.54 -14.76
N VAL A 17 -7.72 -0.39 -15.17
CA VAL A 17 -6.51 -0.13 -15.97
C VAL A 17 -6.64 -0.83 -17.32
N ARG A 18 -6.37 -0.11 -18.41
CA ARG A 18 -6.52 -0.59 -19.79
C ARG A 18 -5.26 -0.33 -20.62
N ASN A 19 -4.63 -1.41 -21.07
CA ASN A 19 -3.47 -1.41 -21.96
C ASN A 19 -2.43 -0.33 -21.58
N LEU A 20 -2.17 -0.20 -20.26
CA LEU A 20 -1.25 0.80 -19.72
C LEU A 20 0.18 0.42 -20.04
N SER A 21 0.83 1.27 -20.84
CA SER A 21 2.27 1.20 -21.10
C SER A 21 2.92 2.50 -20.64
N PHE A 22 4.12 2.40 -20.05
CA PHE A 22 4.80 3.58 -19.53
C PHE A 22 6.33 3.45 -19.62
N SER A 23 6.97 4.54 -20.00
CA SER A 23 8.43 4.73 -19.91
C SER A 23 8.73 6.00 -19.11
N TYR A 24 9.72 5.94 -18.23
CA TYR A 24 10.18 7.15 -17.54
C TYR A 24 10.77 8.16 -18.52
N PRO A 25 10.66 9.48 -18.24
CA PRO A 25 11.28 10.51 -19.06
C PRO A 25 12.77 10.23 -19.28
N GLY A 26 13.22 10.26 -20.53
CA GLY A 26 14.61 9.98 -20.89
C GLY A 26 14.99 8.50 -20.95
N SER A 27 14.12 7.57 -20.55
CA SER A 27 14.36 6.13 -20.68
C SER A 27 13.92 5.59 -22.04
N LYS A 28 14.75 4.74 -22.65
CA LYS A 28 14.37 3.94 -23.83
C LYS A 28 13.63 2.65 -23.48
N THR A 29 13.63 2.26 -22.22
CA THR A 29 13.03 1.01 -21.73
C THR A 29 11.65 1.29 -21.18
N GLN A 30 10.65 0.52 -21.60
CA GLN A 30 9.31 0.55 -21.01
C GLN A 30 9.34 -0.10 -19.64
N ALA A 31 8.92 0.65 -18.62
CA ALA A 31 8.77 0.17 -17.25
C ALA A 31 7.48 -0.64 -17.05
N LEU A 32 6.42 -0.32 -17.82
CA LEU A 32 5.18 -1.09 -17.90
C LEU A 32 4.80 -1.30 -19.37
N LYS A 33 4.22 -2.46 -19.67
CA LYS A 33 3.87 -2.90 -21.02
C LYS A 33 2.52 -3.59 -20.98
N ASP A 34 1.50 -2.94 -21.57
CA ASP A 34 0.17 -3.49 -21.79
C ASP A 34 -0.50 -4.04 -20.51
N ILE A 35 -0.43 -3.29 -19.41
CA ILE A 35 -1.04 -3.66 -18.13
C ILE A 35 -2.54 -3.42 -18.20
N SER A 36 -3.34 -4.46 -17.90
CA SER A 36 -4.79 -4.37 -17.83
C SER A 36 -5.34 -5.18 -16.67
N PHE A 37 -6.18 -4.56 -15.84
CA PHE A 37 -6.93 -5.22 -14.77
C PHE A 37 -8.12 -4.38 -14.32
N ASP A 38 -9.07 -5.03 -13.66
CA ASP A 38 -10.19 -4.41 -12.97
C ASP A 38 -10.16 -4.77 -11.49
N LEU A 39 -10.36 -3.78 -10.62
CA LEU A 39 -10.49 -3.97 -9.18
C LEU A 39 -11.75 -3.22 -8.71
N LYS A 40 -12.71 -3.94 -8.14
CA LYS A 40 -13.94 -3.35 -7.63
C LYS A 40 -13.74 -2.71 -6.26
N ALA A 41 -14.54 -1.69 -5.97
CA ALA A 41 -14.58 -1.07 -4.66
C ALA A 41 -14.74 -2.12 -3.55
N GLY A 42 -13.91 -2.03 -2.52
CA GLY A 42 -13.90 -2.97 -1.41
C GLY A 42 -13.11 -4.27 -1.65
N GLN A 43 -12.58 -4.49 -2.85
CA GLN A 43 -11.69 -5.63 -3.13
C GLN A 43 -10.22 -5.29 -2.85
N THR A 44 -9.44 -6.33 -2.60
CA THR A 44 -7.98 -6.24 -2.43
C THR A 44 -7.26 -6.86 -3.62
N LEU A 45 -6.38 -6.08 -4.25
CA LEU A 45 -5.41 -6.52 -5.25
C LEU A 45 -4.04 -6.70 -4.59
N ALA A 46 -3.45 -7.85 -4.74
CA ALA A 46 -2.05 -8.06 -4.43
C ALA A 46 -1.18 -8.02 -5.69
N ILE A 47 -0.01 -7.41 -5.59
CA ILE A 47 0.96 -7.34 -6.69
C ILE A 47 2.28 -7.92 -6.20
N ILE A 48 2.76 -8.97 -6.87
CA ILE A 48 4.01 -9.64 -6.57
C ILE A 48 4.89 -9.72 -7.81
N GLY A 49 6.19 -9.83 -7.62
CA GLY A 49 7.15 -9.98 -8.71
C GLY A 49 8.54 -9.55 -8.29
N PRO A 50 9.57 -9.85 -9.08
CA PRO A 50 10.95 -9.50 -8.76
C PRO A 50 11.16 -7.99 -8.65
N THR A 51 12.25 -7.59 -8.01
CA THR A 51 12.68 -6.18 -7.97
C THR A 51 12.85 -5.66 -9.40
N GLY A 52 12.38 -4.43 -9.66
CA GLY A 52 12.42 -3.83 -11.00
C GLY A 52 11.33 -4.33 -11.97
N SER A 53 10.36 -5.14 -11.52
CA SER A 53 9.27 -5.63 -12.40
C SER A 53 8.22 -4.58 -12.77
N GLY A 54 8.23 -3.38 -12.13
CA GLY A 54 7.29 -2.30 -12.44
C GLY A 54 6.22 -2.05 -11.37
N LYS A 55 6.24 -2.75 -10.22
CA LYS A 55 5.23 -2.61 -9.15
C LYS A 55 5.09 -1.16 -8.66
N THR A 56 6.18 -0.56 -8.21
CA THR A 56 6.21 0.84 -7.73
C THR A 56 5.88 1.83 -8.85
N THR A 57 6.24 1.52 -10.10
CA THR A 57 5.87 2.34 -11.26
C THR A 57 4.36 2.41 -11.42
N LEU A 58 3.65 1.29 -11.28
CA LEU A 58 2.19 1.26 -11.35
C LEU A 58 1.56 2.11 -10.24
N ILE A 59 2.06 2.01 -9.00
CA ILE A 59 1.61 2.86 -7.88
C ILE A 59 1.84 4.35 -8.18
N ASN A 60 3.01 4.71 -8.67
CA ASN A 60 3.33 6.10 -9.00
C ASN A 60 2.38 6.69 -10.05
N LEU A 61 1.91 5.89 -11.00
CA LEU A 61 0.92 6.32 -12.00
C LEU A 61 -0.49 6.46 -11.40
N LEU A 62 -0.89 5.55 -10.51
CA LEU A 62 -2.16 5.67 -9.77
C LEU A 62 -2.19 6.92 -8.88
N LEU A 63 -1.05 7.30 -8.28
CA LEU A 63 -0.89 8.53 -7.49
C LEU A 63 -0.72 9.78 -8.35
N ARG A 64 -0.69 9.64 -9.69
CA ARG A 64 -0.38 10.73 -10.64
C ARG A 64 0.91 11.47 -10.27
N LEU A 65 1.95 10.74 -9.90
CA LEU A 65 3.31 11.30 -9.75
C LEU A 65 3.98 11.49 -11.11
N TYR A 66 3.50 10.78 -12.13
CA TYR A 66 3.88 10.94 -13.53
C TYR A 66 2.62 11.10 -14.38
N PRO A 67 2.73 11.79 -15.54
CA PRO A 67 1.63 11.90 -16.50
C PRO A 67 1.18 10.51 -16.98
N VAL A 68 -0.14 10.32 -17.04
CA VAL A 68 -0.77 9.12 -17.58
C VAL A 68 -1.47 9.46 -18.89
N GLU A 69 -1.32 8.62 -19.90
CA GLU A 69 -2.06 8.75 -21.15
C GLU A 69 -3.56 8.58 -20.89
N ARG A 70 -4.39 9.40 -21.56
CA ARG A 70 -5.86 9.29 -21.46
C ARG A 70 -6.35 7.92 -21.89
N GLY A 71 -7.41 7.44 -21.25
CA GLY A 71 -7.99 6.14 -21.53
C GLY A 71 -7.23 4.95 -20.95
N ARG A 72 -6.26 5.17 -20.04
CA ARG A 72 -5.45 4.11 -19.46
C ARG A 72 -5.82 3.76 -18.02
N ILE A 73 -6.15 4.73 -17.19
CA ILE A 73 -6.53 4.53 -15.80
C ILE A 73 -7.85 5.23 -15.55
N PHE A 74 -8.77 4.50 -14.95
CA PHE A 74 -10.08 5.01 -14.55
C PHE A 74 -10.32 4.77 -13.07
N LEU A 75 -10.83 5.78 -12.37
CA LEU A 75 -11.33 5.67 -11.01
C LEU A 75 -12.84 5.92 -11.03
N ASP A 76 -13.62 4.97 -10.52
CA ASP A 76 -15.09 4.97 -10.56
C ASP A 76 -15.66 5.21 -11.97
N GLY A 77 -15.01 4.65 -12.99
CA GLY A 77 -15.37 4.77 -14.40
C GLY A 77 -14.99 6.10 -15.06
N ARG A 78 -14.37 7.05 -14.33
CA ARG A 78 -13.89 8.33 -14.85
C ARG A 78 -12.40 8.24 -15.15
N ASP A 79 -11.98 8.76 -16.30
CA ASP A 79 -10.54 8.87 -16.61
C ASP A 79 -9.83 9.64 -15.49
N ILE A 80 -8.71 9.13 -15.01
CA ILE A 80 -7.95 9.71 -13.89
C ILE A 80 -7.51 11.16 -14.20
N ASN A 81 -7.38 11.52 -15.49
CA ASN A 81 -7.02 12.86 -15.94
C ASN A 81 -8.17 13.87 -15.84
N ASP A 82 -9.42 13.38 -15.77
CA ASP A 82 -10.63 14.21 -15.62
C ASP A 82 -11.02 14.44 -14.16
N ILE A 83 -10.27 13.82 -13.23
CA ILE A 83 -10.45 14.00 -11.79
C ILE A 83 -9.39 15.00 -11.28
N PRO A 84 -9.76 16.04 -10.50
CA PRO A 84 -8.77 16.92 -9.88
C PRO A 84 -7.74 16.11 -9.09
N ILE A 85 -6.46 16.49 -9.20
CA ILE A 85 -5.37 15.73 -8.58
C ILE A 85 -5.49 15.67 -7.05
N GLU A 86 -6.02 16.73 -6.46
CA GLU A 86 -6.31 16.82 -5.03
C GLU A 86 -7.32 15.75 -4.63
N VAL A 87 -8.41 15.57 -5.41
CA VAL A 87 -9.42 14.54 -5.17
C VAL A 87 -8.82 13.14 -5.26
N VAL A 88 -8.00 12.88 -6.29
CA VAL A 88 -7.29 11.59 -6.40
C VAL A 88 -6.44 11.33 -5.17
N ARG A 89 -5.63 12.31 -4.75
CA ARG A 89 -4.70 12.16 -3.63
C ARG A 89 -5.38 12.16 -2.27
N GLU A 90 -6.52 12.84 -2.12
CA GLU A 90 -7.35 12.76 -0.91
C GLU A 90 -7.94 11.38 -0.71
N ASN A 91 -8.36 10.72 -1.79
CA ASN A 91 -9.00 9.41 -1.74
C ASN A 91 -8.03 8.23 -1.74
N ILE A 92 -6.74 8.45 -1.96
CA ILE A 92 -5.73 7.40 -1.93
C ILE A 92 -4.79 7.62 -0.74
N GLY A 93 -4.82 6.70 0.23
CA GLY A 93 -3.79 6.55 1.25
C GLY A 93 -2.67 5.68 0.72
N CYS A 94 -1.42 6.14 0.79
CA CYS A 94 -0.28 5.36 0.33
C CYS A 94 0.77 5.26 1.43
N VAL A 95 1.21 4.04 1.71
CA VAL A 95 2.35 3.75 2.59
C VAL A 95 3.49 3.27 1.69
N PRO A 96 4.52 4.09 1.49
CA PRO A 96 5.65 3.73 0.64
C PRO A 96 6.55 2.69 1.32
N GLN A 97 7.41 2.04 0.54
CA GLN A 97 8.40 1.07 1.02
C GLN A 97 9.32 1.67 2.10
N ASP A 98 9.80 2.89 1.90
CA ASP A 98 10.59 3.61 2.89
C ASP A 98 9.67 4.50 3.75
N GLY A 99 9.55 4.16 5.03
CA GLY A 99 8.76 4.90 6.00
C GLY A 99 9.41 6.25 6.36
N PHE A 100 9.27 7.27 5.49
CA PHE A 100 9.81 8.60 5.77
C PHE A 100 8.97 9.32 6.84
N LEU A 101 9.67 9.88 7.83
CA LEU A 101 9.09 10.75 8.86
C LEU A 101 9.78 12.12 8.84
N PHE A 102 8.98 13.15 9.09
CA PHE A 102 9.47 14.52 9.24
C PHE A 102 10.06 14.72 10.64
N SER A 103 11.03 15.62 10.75
CA SER A 103 11.63 16.03 12.02
C SER A 103 10.66 16.88 12.85
N THR A 104 9.59 16.25 13.32
CA THR A 104 8.54 16.84 14.17
C THR A 104 8.01 15.75 15.11
N SER A 105 6.95 16.02 15.89
CA SER A 105 6.40 15.04 16.82
C SER A 105 5.76 13.85 16.08
N ILE A 106 5.60 12.72 16.76
CA ILE A 106 4.92 11.53 16.23
C ILE A 106 3.47 11.89 15.87
N GLY A 107 2.78 12.61 16.74
CA GLY A 107 1.41 13.07 16.51
C GLY A 107 1.29 13.91 15.24
N GLU A 108 2.20 14.88 15.03
CA GLU A 108 2.23 15.71 13.83
C GLU A 108 2.60 14.90 12.59
N ASN A 109 3.47 13.89 12.70
CA ASN A 109 3.74 12.97 11.61
C ASN A 109 2.50 12.20 11.17
N ILE A 110 1.63 11.79 12.10
CA ILE A 110 0.37 11.13 11.78
C ILE A 110 -0.63 12.13 11.18
N ARG A 111 -0.77 13.34 11.76
CA ARG A 111 -1.65 14.42 11.25
C ARG A 111 -1.19 15.02 9.94
N PHE A 112 0.05 14.90 9.55
CA PHE A 112 0.81 15.59 8.49
C PHE A 112 -0.03 16.23 7.37
N TYR A 113 -1.14 15.66 7.07
CA TYR A 113 -2.03 15.95 5.97
C TYR A 113 -3.14 16.92 6.35
N ASN A 114 -3.59 16.89 7.60
CA ASN A 114 -4.62 17.79 8.08
C ASN A 114 -4.49 18.02 9.59
N SER A 115 -4.05 19.21 9.95
CA SER A 115 -3.89 19.63 11.35
C SER A 115 -5.21 19.71 12.15
N SER A 116 -6.37 19.60 11.48
CA SER A 116 -7.67 19.58 12.15
C SER A 116 -8.00 18.24 12.82
N HIS A 117 -7.24 17.17 12.54
CA HIS A 117 -7.45 15.90 13.20
C HIS A 117 -7.20 16.03 14.72
N THR A 118 -8.18 15.56 15.47
CA THR A 118 -8.14 15.55 16.94
C THR A 118 -7.11 14.53 17.46
N GLN A 119 -6.70 14.69 18.71
CA GLN A 119 -5.82 13.71 19.36
C GLN A 119 -6.44 12.31 19.39
N ALA A 120 -7.76 12.21 19.62
CA ALA A 120 -8.48 10.94 19.63
C ALA A 120 -8.43 10.21 18.27
N GLU A 121 -8.49 10.94 17.14
CA GLU A 121 -8.34 10.38 15.80
C GLU A 121 -6.91 9.89 15.55
N VAL A 122 -5.90 10.64 16.00
CA VAL A 122 -4.49 10.24 15.95
C VAL A 122 -4.26 8.95 16.72
N GLU A 123 -4.76 8.86 17.94
CA GLU A 123 -4.64 7.65 18.77
C GLU A 123 -5.38 6.45 18.16
N LYS A 124 -6.57 6.69 17.59
CA LYS A 124 -7.31 5.65 16.88
C LYS A 124 -6.51 5.11 15.69
N ALA A 125 -5.94 6.00 14.86
CA ALA A 125 -5.10 5.61 13.74
C ALA A 125 -3.84 4.85 14.20
N ALA A 126 -3.21 5.30 15.29
CA ALA A 126 -2.05 4.63 15.88
C ALA A 126 -2.38 3.22 16.41
N LYS A 127 -3.56 3.02 17.01
CA LYS A 127 -4.05 1.70 17.45
C LYS A 127 -4.28 0.78 16.26
N MET A 128 -4.91 1.28 15.18
CA MET A 128 -5.14 0.51 13.96
C MET A 128 -3.83 0.12 13.26
N ALA A 129 -2.79 0.93 13.38
CA ALA A 129 -1.46 0.66 12.85
C ALA A 129 -0.54 -0.10 13.83
N SER A 130 -1.03 -0.55 14.99
CA SER A 130 -0.28 -1.27 16.04
C SER A 130 0.97 -0.51 16.53
N VAL A 131 0.92 0.84 16.56
CA VAL A 131 2.04 1.68 17.04
C VAL A 131 1.70 2.44 18.32
N TYR A 132 0.45 2.40 18.76
CA TYR A 132 -0.01 3.14 19.94
C TYR A 132 0.77 2.80 21.20
N ASN A 133 0.96 1.51 21.48
CA ASN A 133 1.65 1.06 22.69
C ASN A 133 3.12 1.48 22.70
N ASP A 134 3.80 1.42 21.55
CA ASP A 134 5.18 1.95 21.45
C ASP A 134 5.24 3.45 21.76
N VAL A 135 4.25 4.20 21.24
CA VAL A 135 4.26 5.67 21.38
C VAL A 135 4.03 6.10 22.83
N ILE A 136 3.12 5.44 23.56
CA ILE A 136 2.84 5.80 24.97
C ILE A 136 3.97 5.42 25.93
N GLU A 137 4.91 4.56 25.52
CA GLU A 137 6.11 4.22 26.30
C GLU A 137 7.19 5.33 26.23
N PHE A 138 7.11 6.23 25.26
CA PHE A 138 8.02 7.39 25.22
C PHE A 138 7.65 8.43 26.26
N PRO A 139 8.63 9.14 26.86
CA PRO A 139 8.37 10.11 27.91
C PRO A 139 7.34 11.18 27.54
N ASP A 140 7.35 11.65 26.27
CA ASP A 140 6.46 12.69 25.77
C ASP A 140 5.31 12.12 24.92
N GLY A 141 5.13 10.78 24.87
CA GLY A 141 4.07 10.13 24.11
C GLY A 141 4.01 10.58 22.65
N PHE A 142 2.85 11.05 22.20
CA PHE A 142 2.64 11.55 20.84
C PHE A 142 3.36 12.88 20.56
N ASP A 143 3.78 13.63 21.58
CA ASP A 143 4.56 14.87 21.43
C ASP A 143 6.06 14.60 21.28
N THR A 144 6.49 13.34 21.39
CA THR A 144 7.86 12.93 21.19
C THR A 144 8.34 13.32 19.79
N VAL A 145 9.38 14.16 19.72
CA VAL A 145 10.00 14.61 18.46
C VAL A 145 10.88 13.50 17.89
N VAL A 146 10.74 13.23 16.60
CA VAL A 146 11.54 12.24 15.87
C VAL A 146 12.44 12.90 14.82
N GLY A 147 13.52 12.23 14.41
CA GLY A 147 14.44 12.73 13.38
C GLY A 147 15.80 13.15 13.96
N GLU A 148 16.56 13.98 13.22
CA GLU A 148 17.95 14.32 13.54
C GLU A 148 18.12 15.01 14.91
N ARG A 149 17.09 15.69 15.41
CA ARG A 149 17.10 16.43 16.70
C ARG A 149 16.21 15.78 17.76
N GLY A 150 15.72 14.57 17.52
CA GLY A 150 14.86 13.84 18.41
C GLY A 150 15.26 12.37 18.53
N ILE A 151 14.32 11.53 18.99
CA ILE A 151 14.57 10.09 19.07
C ILE A 151 14.61 9.45 17.69
N THR A 152 15.35 8.34 17.58
CA THR A 152 15.37 7.50 16.39
C THR A 152 14.41 6.33 16.58
N LEU A 153 13.35 6.29 15.76
CA LEU A 153 12.46 5.14 15.73
C LEU A 153 13.10 3.96 14.97
N SER A 154 12.77 2.74 15.38
CA SER A 154 13.10 1.54 14.61
C SER A 154 12.43 1.55 13.23
N GLY A 155 12.93 0.75 12.30
CA GLY A 155 12.32 0.62 10.96
C GLY A 155 10.83 0.23 11.04
N GLY A 156 10.50 -0.74 11.90
CA GLY A 156 9.11 -1.17 12.11
C GLY A 156 8.22 -0.07 12.73
N GLN A 157 8.72 0.70 13.69
CA GLN A 157 7.99 1.83 14.26
C GLN A 157 7.74 2.93 13.21
N LYS A 158 8.75 3.28 12.39
CA LYS A 158 8.59 4.24 11.28
C LYS A 158 7.51 3.79 10.29
N GLN A 159 7.50 2.51 9.92
CA GLN A 159 6.50 1.96 9.02
C GLN A 159 5.10 2.03 9.62
N ARG A 160 4.92 1.65 10.89
CA ARG A 160 3.63 1.72 11.58
C ARG A 160 3.12 3.15 11.73
N VAL A 161 3.98 4.13 12.00
CA VAL A 161 3.61 5.56 11.99
C VAL A 161 3.16 5.99 10.58
N SER A 162 3.86 5.53 9.53
CA SER A 162 3.46 5.81 8.14
C SER A 162 2.11 5.16 7.77
N ILE A 163 1.81 3.98 8.29
CA ILE A 163 0.51 3.32 8.15
C ILE A 163 -0.57 4.16 8.86
N ALA A 164 -0.34 4.60 10.11
CA ALA A 164 -1.27 5.47 10.85
C ALA A 164 -1.56 6.76 10.08
N ARG A 165 -0.53 7.40 9.50
CA ARG A 165 -0.65 8.58 8.62
C ARG A 165 -1.53 8.32 7.40
N ALA A 166 -1.43 7.15 6.77
CA ALA A 166 -2.24 6.80 5.61
C ALA A 166 -3.70 6.52 6.00
N ILE A 167 -3.93 5.88 7.16
CA ILE A 167 -5.26 5.48 7.64
C ILE A 167 -6.07 6.68 8.15
N ILE A 168 -5.44 7.65 8.82
CA ILE A 168 -6.14 8.80 9.41
C ILE A 168 -6.90 9.62 8.36
N LYS A 169 -6.46 9.60 7.11
CA LYS A 169 -7.14 10.22 5.97
C LYS A 169 -8.52 9.65 5.68
N ASP A 170 -8.85 8.48 6.20
CA ASP A 170 -10.03 7.70 5.83
C ASP A 170 -10.17 7.52 4.30
N PRO A 171 -9.11 7.05 3.60
CA PRO A 171 -9.10 6.97 2.15
C PRO A 171 -10.03 5.88 1.64
N SER A 172 -10.59 6.04 0.43
CA SER A 172 -11.36 5.00 -0.26
C SER A 172 -10.47 3.90 -0.83
N ILE A 173 -9.22 4.24 -1.15
CA ILE A 173 -8.20 3.32 -1.67
C ILE A 173 -6.98 3.37 -0.75
N LEU A 174 -6.52 2.23 -0.27
CA LEU A 174 -5.31 2.11 0.55
C LEU A 174 -4.25 1.31 -0.20
N ILE A 175 -3.08 1.90 -0.40
CA ILE A 175 -1.94 1.29 -1.07
C ILE A 175 -0.84 1.03 -0.03
N LEU A 176 -0.37 -0.21 0.04
CA LEU A 176 0.74 -0.65 0.87
C LEU A 176 1.87 -1.14 -0.05
N ASP A 177 2.91 -0.33 -0.22
CA ASP A 177 4.06 -0.68 -1.08
C ASP A 177 5.18 -1.25 -0.21
N ASP A 178 5.25 -2.59 -0.12
CA ASP A 178 6.24 -3.36 0.65
C ASP A 178 6.47 -2.84 2.09
N SER A 179 5.44 -2.23 2.64
CA SER A 179 5.48 -1.45 3.87
C SER A 179 5.52 -2.32 5.14
N LEU A 180 5.58 -3.64 5.02
CA LEU A 180 5.66 -4.59 6.13
C LEU A 180 6.98 -5.37 6.16
N SER A 181 7.90 -5.11 5.23
CA SER A 181 9.15 -5.85 5.09
C SER A 181 10.15 -5.63 6.24
N ALA A 182 10.05 -4.48 6.94
CA ALA A 182 10.95 -4.12 8.04
C ALA A 182 10.42 -4.48 9.45
N VAL A 183 9.27 -5.16 9.54
CA VAL A 183 8.73 -5.66 10.81
C VAL A 183 8.95 -7.16 10.95
N ASP A 184 9.04 -7.64 12.21
CA ASP A 184 9.09 -9.07 12.50
C ASP A 184 7.76 -9.77 12.13
N THR A 185 7.82 -11.09 11.95
CA THR A 185 6.67 -11.88 11.45
C THR A 185 5.43 -11.76 12.35
N LYS A 186 5.59 -11.71 13.68
CA LYS A 186 4.46 -11.61 14.61
C LYS A 186 3.80 -10.23 14.51
N THR A 187 4.59 -9.18 14.47
CA THR A 187 4.12 -7.80 14.27
C THR A 187 3.49 -7.63 12.88
N GLU A 188 4.06 -8.26 11.83
CA GLU A 188 3.47 -8.27 10.50
C GLU A 188 2.06 -8.88 10.50
N GLU A 189 1.88 -10.04 11.14
CA GLU A 189 0.56 -10.71 11.25
C GLU A 189 -0.46 -9.83 12.00
N GLU A 190 -0.06 -9.17 13.08
CA GLU A 190 -0.91 -8.23 13.83
C GLU A 190 -1.31 -7.02 12.98
N ILE A 191 -0.35 -6.40 12.30
CA ILE A 191 -0.61 -5.26 11.40
C ILE A 191 -1.54 -5.69 10.26
N LEU A 192 -1.29 -6.86 9.65
CA LEU A 192 -2.14 -7.39 8.58
C LEU A 192 -3.57 -7.61 9.06
N GLY A 193 -3.76 -8.18 10.27
CA GLY A 193 -5.08 -8.35 10.86
C GLY A 193 -5.82 -7.00 11.03
N ASN A 194 -5.13 -5.99 11.56
CA ASN A 194 -5.69 -4.65 11.71
C ASN A 194 -5.94 -3.95 10.37
N VAL A 195 -5.01 -4.07 9.43
CA VAL A 195 -5.16 -3.52 8.07
C VAL A 195 -6.29 -4.22 7.30
N GLN A 196 -6.47 -5.53 7.45
CA GLN A 196 -7.61 -6.24 6.87
C GLN A 196 -8.94 -5.68 7.39
N ALA A 197 -9.04 -5.39 8.69
CA ALA A 197 -10.22 -4.72 9.25
C ALA A 197 -10.44 -3.32 8.64
N VAL A 198 -9.35 -2.57 8.37
CA VAL A 198 -9.42 -1.28 7.65
C VAL A 198 -9.86 -1.47 6.20
N LEU A 199 -9.39 -2.53 5.54
CA LEU A 199 -9.67 -2.82 4.13
C LEU A 199 -11.09 -3.37 3.90
N GLN A 200 -11.79 -3.89 4.93
CA GLN A 200 -13.14 -4.47 4.78
C GLN A 200 -14.16 -3.57 4.06
N ASN A 201 -13.95 -2.24 4.08
CA ASN A 201 -14.81 -1.27 3.41
C ASN A 201 -14.05 -0.36 2.44
N ARG A 202 -12.86 -0.75 2.00
CA ARG A 202 -11.98 0.04 1.14
C ARG A 202 -11.33 -0.84 0.09
N THR A 203 -10.96 -0.22 -1.00
CA THR A 203 -10.16 -0.89 -2.02
C THR A 203 -8.70 -0.94 -1.56
N GLY A 204 -8.11 -2.14 -1.55
CA GLY A 204 -6.73 -2.37 -1.16
C GLY A 204 -5.82 -2.66 -2.35
N ILE A 205 -4.62 -2.09 -2.35
CA ILE A 205 -3.53 -2.55 -3.21
C ILE A 205 -2.34 -2.87 -2.32
N ILE A 206 -1.91 -4.12 -2.31
CA ILE A 206 -0.81 -4.60 -1.48
C ILE A 206 0.33 -5.08 -2.37
N ILE A 207 1.48 -4.43 -2.27
CA ILE A 207 2.72 -4.94 -2.81
C ILE A 207 3.46 -5.62 -1.67
N ALA A 208 3.79 -6.90 -1.82
CA ALA A 208 4.56 -7.64 -0.84
C ALA A 208 5.42 -8.71 -1.51
N HIS A 209 6.49 -9.08 -0.83
CA HIS A 209 7.38 -10.17 -1.25
C HIS A 209 7.00 -11.51 -0.64
N ARG A 210 6.20 -11.51 0.45
CA ARG A 210 5.75 -12.73 1.14
C ARG A 210 4.35 -13.12 0.69
N ILE A 211 4.19 -14.39 0.29
CA ILE A 211 2.87 -14.90 -0.12
C ILE A 211 1.91 -15.01 1.06
N SER A 212 2.42 -15.25 2.28
CA SER A 212 1.61 -15.23 3.51
C SER A 212 0.80 -13.94 3.65
N THR A 213 1.39 -12.80 3.28
CA THR A 213 0.80 -11.47 3.33
C THR A 213 -0.35 -11.29 2.33
N ILE A 214 -0.25 -11.91 1.16
CA ILE A 214 -1.12 -11.63 0.00
C ILE A 214 -2.11 -12.75 -0.36
N LYS A 215 -1.98 -13.93 0.23
CA LYS A 215 -2.81 -15.11 -0.12
C LYS A 215 -4.32 -14.93 0.08
N HIS A 216 -4.71 -13.95 0.87
CA HIS A 216 -6.12 -13.61 1.16
C HIS A 216 -6.66 -12.48 0.28
N ALA A 217 -5.86 -11.93 -0.64
CA ALA A 217 -6.33 -10.93 -1.60
C ALA A 217 -7.33 -11.54 -2.58
N ASP A 218 -8.34 -10.74 -2.97
CA ASP A 218 -9.37 -11.16 -3.94
C ASP A 218 -8.75 -11.45 -5.30
N GLN A 219 -7.72 -10.70 -5.65
CA GLN A 219 -6.99 -10.83 -6.90
C GLN A 219 -5.49 -10.68 -6.66
N ILE A 220 -4.69 -11.49 -7.33
CA ILE A 220 -3.23 -11.43 -7.31
C ILE A 220 -2.74 -11.25 -8.74
N ILE A 221 -1.82 -10.32 -8.94
CA ILE A 221 -1.11 -10.09 -10.20
C ILE A 221 0.37 -10.40 -9.97
N VAL A 222 0.94 -11.22 -10.84
CA VAL A 222 2.38 -11.44 -10.92
C VAL A 222 2.95 -10.58 -12.03
N LEU A 223 3.80 -9.62 -11.67
CA LEU A 223 4.50 -8.73 -12.59
C LEU A 223 5.92 -9.23 -12.85
N ASP A 224 6.30 -9.32 -14.11
CA ASP A 224 7.70 -9.53 -14.52
C ASP A 224 8.03 -8.66 -15.74
N LYS A 225 9.16 -7.97 -15.69
CA LYS A 225 9.68 -7.10 -16.79
C LYS A 225 8.61 -6.13 -17.35
N GLY A 226 7.78 -5.60 -16.47
CA GLY A 226 6.73 -4.65 -16.81
C GLY A 226 5.46 -5.26 -17.38
N GLN A 227 5.28 -6.58 -17.36
CA GLN A 227 4.11 -7.28 -17.89
C GLN A 227 3.44 -8.13 -16.81
N ILE A 228 2.13 -8.31 -16.91
CA ILE A 228 1.39 -9.28 -16.11
C ILE A 228 1.64 -10.66 -16.74
N ILE A 229 2.34 -11.54 -16.00
CA ILE A 229 2.60 -12.92 -16.45
C ILE A 229 1.60 -13.93 -15.90
N GLU A 230 1.01 -13.63 -14.74
CA GLU A 230 -0.04 -14.43 -14.11
C GLU A 230 -1.02 -13.52 -13.38
N GLN A 231 -2.30 -13.90 -13.38
CA GLN A 231 -3.38 -13.21 -12.68
C GLN A 231 -4.44 -14.19 -12.24
N GLY A 232 -4.99 -14.01 -11.04
CA GLY A 232 -6.06 -14.83 -10.45
C GLY A 232 -6.06 -14.77 -8.94
N SER A 233 -6.92 -15.55 -8.30
CA SER A 233 -6.92 -15.81 -6.87
C SER A 233 -5.73 -16.72 -6.47
N HIS A 234 -5.46 -16.82 -5.17
CA HIS A 234 -4.44 -17.74 -4.64
C HIS A 234 -4.63 -19.18 -5.14
N SER A 235 -5.85 -19.70 -5.06
CA SER A 235 -6.17 -21.06 -5.48
C SER A 235 -6.00 -21.27 -6.98
N GLU A 236 -6.43 -20.31 -7.80
CA GLU A 236 -6.29 -20.37 -9.26
C GLU A 236 -4.82 -20.33 -9.68
N LEU A 237 -4.01 -19.49 -9.03
CA LEU A 237 -2.57 -19.40 -9.34
C LEU A 237 -1.80 -20.65 -8.92
N LEU A 238 -2.17 -21.28 -7.79
CA LEU A 238 -1.60 -22.57 -7.40
C LEU A 238 -1.95 -23.67 -8.42
N ALA A 239 -3.18 -23.70 -8.93
CA ALA A 239 -3.60 -24.66 -9.94
C ALA A 239 -2.84 -24.50 -11.28
N LYS A 240 -2.44 -23.28 -11.63
CA LYS A 240 -1.65 -22.99 -12.86
C LYS A 240 -0.23 -23.54 -12.81
N LYS A 241 0.32 -23.85 -11.61
CA LYS A 241 1.68 -24.37 -11.40
C LYS A 241 2.78 -23.49 -12.03
N GLY A 242 2.56 -22.19 -12.11
CA GLY A 242 3.42 -21.21 -12.74
C GLY A 242 4.47 -20.59 -11.80
N TYR A 243 4.82 -19.34 -12.05
CA TYR A 243 5.77 -18.57 -11.24
C TYR A 243 5.32 -18.44 -9.79
N TYR A 244 4.03 -18.08 -9.59
CA TYR A 244 3.44 -17.94 -8.27
C TYR A 244 3.58 -19.22 -7.43
N THR A 245 3.26 -20.37 -8.00
CA THR A 245 3.35 -21.67 -7.31
C THR A 245 4.79 -22.01 -6.92
N ARG A 246 5.76 -21.73 -7.82
CA ARG A 246 7.18 -21.95 -7.50
C ARG A 246 7.63 -21.08 -6.33
N LEU A 247 7.26 -19.81 -6.33
CA LEU A 247 7.59 -18.88 -5.25
C LEU A 247 6.94 -19.32 -3.93
N TYR A 248 5.68 -19.76 -3.96
CA TYR A 248 4.96 -20.28 -2.79
C TYR A 248 5.69 -21.48 -2.17
N ASN A 249 6.05 -22.46 -2.98
CA ASN A 249 6.75 -23.65 -2.51
C ASN A 249 8.13 -23.33 -1.93
N LEU A 250 8.85 -22.38 -2.54
CA LEU A 250 10.13 -21.91 -2.01
C LEU A 250 9.98 -21.28 -0.61
N GLN A 251 9.02 -20.39 -0.44
CA GLN A 251 8.78 -19.71 0.85
C GLN A 251 8.26 -20.69 1.93
N LEU A 252 7.49 -21.71 1.55
CA LEU A 252 7.11 -22.79 2.48
C LEU A 252 8.33 -23.56 2.97
N ALA A 253 9.21 -23.97 2.06
CA ALA A 253 10.41 -24.72 2.40
C ALA A 253 11.35 -23.91 3.32
N GLU A 254 11.50 -22.60 3.09
CA GLU A 254 12.26 -21.69 3.95
C GLU A 254 11.64 -21.60 5.36
N SER A 255 10.32 -21.46 5.45
CA SER A 255 9.59 -21.39 6.73
C SER A 255 9.75 -22.69 7.55
N ASP A 256 9.64 -23.85 6.90
CA ASP A 256 9.79 -25.15 7.57
C ASP A 256 11.24 -25.38 8.04
N PHE A 257 12.22 -24.88 7.30
CA PHE A 257 13.62 -24.94 7.70
C PHE A 257 13.87 -24.11 8.97
N HIS A 258 13.40 -22.86 9.02
CA HIS A 258 13.56 -21.99 10.21
C HIS A 258 12.89 -22.59 11.45
N LYS A 259 11.66 -23.13 11.34
CA LYS A 259 10.98 -23.78 12.46
C LYS A 259 11.74 -24.98 13.02
N ARG A 260 12.50 -25.70 12.18
CA ARG A 260 13.34 -26.83 12.66
C ARG A 260 14.60 -26.36 13.34
N VAL A 261 15.17 -25.23 12.90
CA VAL A 261 16.38 -24.65 13.53
C VAL A 261 16.04 -24.07 14.90
N ASP A 262 14.89 -23.37 15.02
CA ASP A 262 14.45 -22.75 16.28
C ASP A 262 13.94 -23.79 17.31
N ALA A 263 13.72 -25.04 16.92
CA ALA A 263 13.27 -26.14 17.77
C ALA A 263 14.43 -26.98 18.35
N VAL A 264 15.69 -26.63 18.04
CA VAL A 264 16.92 -27.28 18.52
C VAL A 264 17.65 -26.35 19.49
#